data_23c0a84e887cf448b810e274be2d4b19
#
_entry.id   23c0a84e887cf448b810e274be2d4b19
#
_cell.length_a   1.000
_cell.length_b   1.000
_cell.length_c   1.000
_cell.angle_alpha   90.00
_cell.angle_beta   90.00
_cell.angle_gamma   90.00
#
_symmetry.space_group_name_H-M   'P 1'
#
loop_
_entity.id
_entity.type
_entity.pdbx_description
1 polymer ?
#
loop_
_entity_poly.entity_id
_entity_poly.type
_entity_poly.pdbx_seq_one_letter_code
_entity_poly.pdbx_strand_id
1 'polypeptide(L)'
;MKVSIKGKLNQIPQLNDFLDDWNHELEIGDQLDCVAITSHQEFANIKRRFPVGIGNIFVILTYIWHEMMPKLKATRKIYYFLSGGRHRTYSRTEILGRISRAGFKIEKEEDDDGVLHVIAKKRSEPLERNDTCDSPILKMKRTGKDGKLIEVYKFRTMHSYSQYIQDYVYELNKLDHSGKLTNDFRVNCWGRLFRSA
;
A
#
# COMPACT_ATOMS: atom_id res chain seq x y z
N MET A 1 -5.16 -22.53 12.52
CA MET A 1 -3.72 -22.82 12.21
C MET A 1 -2.92 -21.52 12.25
N LYS A 2 -1.58 -21.57 12.41
CA LYS A 2 -0.72 -20.40 12.34
C LYS A 2 0.32 -20.64 11.24
N VAL A 3 0.36 -19.75 10.26
CA VAL A 3 1.31 -19.82 9.14
C VAL A 3 2.20 -18.58 9.17
N SER A 4 3.50 -18.79 9.08
CA SER A 4 4.49 -17.72 8.98
C SER A 4 5.15 -17.74 7.60
N ILE A 5 5.03 -16.65 6.86
CA ILE A 5 5.66 -16.49 5.55
C ILE A 5 7.16 -16.32 5.74
N LYS A 6 7.94 -17.28 5.23
CA LYS A 6 9.41 -17.18 5.22
C LYS A 6 9.85 -16.18 4.16
N GLY A 7 10.45 -15.07 4.62
CA GLY A 7 10.94 -14.00 3.76
C GLY A 7 10.10 -12.74 3.79
N LYS A 8 10.59 -11.71 3.10
CA LYS A 8 9.93 -10.40 3.06
C LYS A 8 8.93 -10.32 1.91
N LEU A 9 7.76 -9.76 2.15
CA LEU A 9 6.74 -9.55 1.12
C LEU A 9 7.25 -8.74 -0.09
N ASN A 10 8.27 -7.90 0.12
CA ASN A 10 8.93 -7.12 -0.92
C ASN A 10 9.61 -7.96 -2.01
N GLN A 11 9.96 -9.20 -1.71
CA GLN A 11 10.66 -10.12 -2.63
C GLN A 11 9.69 -10.92 -3.49
N ILE A 12 8.39 -10.85 -3.21
CA ILE A 12 7.36 -11.62 -3.90
C ILE A 12 6.89 -10.82 -5.13
N PRO A 13 7.10 -11.34 -6.36
CA PRO A 13 6.81 -10.58 -7.58
C PRO A 13 5.33 -10.24 -7.75
N GLN A 14 4.45 -11.17 -7.48
CA GLN A 14 3.00 -11.06 -7.63
C GLN A 14 2.32 -11.16 -6.26
N LEU A 15 2.59 -10.18 -5.39
CA LEU A 15 2.15 -10.20 -4.00
C LEU A 15 0.64 -10.40 -3.82
N ASN A 16 -0.19 -9.87 -4.72
CA ASN A 16 -1.63 -10.05 -4.63
C ASN A 16 -2.04 -11.51 -4.87
N ASP A 17 -1.49 -12.15 -5.91
CA ASP A 17 -1.79 -13.55 -6.23
C ASP A 17 -1.33 -14.44 -5.10
N PHE A 18 -0.13 -14.21 -4.60
CA PHE A 18 0.44 -14.93 -3.47
C PHE A 18 -0.43 -14.82 -2.19
N LEU A 19 -0.97 -13.65 -1.87
CA LEU A 19 -1.84 -13.48 -0.71
C LEU A 19 -3.22 -14.12 -0.93
N ASP A 20 -3.73 -14.11 -2.17
CA ASP A 20 -4.98 -14.77 -2.51
C ASP A 20 -4.84 -16.30 -2.41
N ASP A 21 -3.74 -16.86 -2.92
CA ASP A 21 -3.42 -18.29 -2.81
C ASP A 21 -3.37 -18.73 -1.34
N TRP A 22 -2.65 -17.98 -0.48
CA TRP A 22 -2.63 -18.24 0.96
C TRP A 22 -4.01 -18.11 1.62
N ASN A 23 -4.85 -17.17 1.17
CA ASN A 23 -6.21 -17.08 1.69
C ASN A 23 -7.01 -18.34 1.34
N HIS A 24 -6.91 -18.86 0.11
CA HIS A 24 -7.62 -20.07 -0.29
C HIS A 24 -7.16 -21.33 0.46
N GLU A 25 -5.89 -21.40 0.85
CA GLU A 25 -5.34 -22.54 1.62
C GLU A 25 -5.72 -22.50 3.11
N LEU A 26 -5.98 -21.33 3.67
CA LEU A 26 -6.26 -21.14 5.09
C LEU A 26 -7.78 -21.24 5.38
N GLU A 27 -8.13 -21.63 6.60
CA GLU A 27 -9.51 -21.61 7.10
C GLU A 27 -9.82 -20.28 7.81
N ILE A 28 -11.12 -19.94 7.92
CA ILE A 28 -11.55 -18.74 8.64
C ILE A 28 -11.07 -18.81 10.10
N GLY A 29 -10.40 -17.74 10.54
CA GLY A 29 -9.80 -17.65 11.86
C GLY A 29 -8.33 -18.05 11.91
N ASP A 30 -7.79 -18.66 10.86
CA ASP A 30 -6.36 -18.98 10.77
C ASP A 30 -5.51 -17.71 10.69
N GLN A 31 -4.32 -17.79 11.25
CA GLN A 31 -3.40 -16.67 11.40
C GLN A 31 -2.29 -16.70 10.35
N LEU A 32 -2.05 -15.56 9.73
CA LEU A 32 -0.97 -15.28 8.81
C LEU A 32 0.02 -14.30 9.44
N ASP A 33 1.28 -14.71 9.58
CA ASP A 33 2.39 -13.85 10.02
C ASP A 33 3.27 -13.50 8.82
N CYS A 34 3.50 -12.24 8.59
CA CYS A 34 4.33 -11.78 7.48
C CYS A 34 5.17 -10.56 7.84
N VAL A 35 6.23 -10.37 7.06
CA VAL A 35 7.24 -9.34 7.29
C VAL A 35 7.48 -8.54 6.02
N ALA A 36 7.60 -7.23 6.13
CA ALA A 36 7.90 -6.35 5.00
C ALA A 36 8.81 -5.19 5.40
N ILE A 37 9.58 -4.67 4.45
CA ILE A 37 10.29 -3.39 4.60
C ILE A 37 9.42 -2.29 4.01
N THR A 38 9.18 -1.23 4.79
CA THR A 38 8.42 -0.08 4.31
C THR A 38 9.28 0.86 3.46
N SER A 39 8.65 1.57 2.52
CA SER A 39 9.34 2.59 1.70
C SER A 39 10.00 3.66 2.56
N HIS A 40 9.39 4.02 3.67
CA HIS A 40 9.94 5.00 4.61
C HIS A 40 11.32 4.55 5.13
N GLN A 41 11.43 3.29 5.52
CA GLN A 41 12.68 2.74 6.03
C GLN A 41 13.73 2.56 4.93
N GLU A 42 13.33 2.11 3.75
CA GLU A 42 14.24 1.99 2.64
C GLU A 42 14.86 3.35 2.28
N PHE A 43 14.04 4.40 2.24
CA PHE A 43 14.52 5.76 2.00
C PHE A 43 15.40 6.30 3.12
N ALA A 44 15.11 5.98 4.38
CA ALA A 44 15.96 6.33 5.53
C ALA A 44 17.32 5.64 5.43
N ASN A 45 17.36 4.37 5.06
CA ASN A 45 18.60 3.61 4.87
C ASN A 45 19.46 4.17 3.73
N ILE A 46 18.84 4.57 2.61
CA ILE A 46 19.55 5.24 1.51
C ILE A 46 20.16 6.55 2.00
N LYS A 47 19.40 7.38 2.72
CA LYS A 47 19.91 8.66 3.24
C LYS A 47 21.05 8.50 4.24
N ARG A 48 21.03 7.44 5.07
CA ARG A 48 22.15 7.17 5.99
C ARG A 48 23.42 6.72 5.24
N ARG A 49 23.27 6.04 4.10
CA ARG A 49 24.38 5.46 3.33
C ARG A 49 25.13 6.47 2.47
N PHE A 50 24.48 7.56 2.08
CA PHE A 50 25.03 8.56 1.16
C PHE A 50 25.07 9.94 1.81
N PRO A 51 26.05 10.81 1.42
CA PRO A 51 26.11 12.21 1.86
C PRO A 51 24.81 12.98 1.56
N VAL A 52 24.58 14.03 2.34
CA VAL A 52 23.43 14.94 2.15
C VAL A 52 23.42 15.49 0.72
N GLY A 53 22.28 15.45 0.06
CA GLY A 53 22.11 15.82 -1.35
C GLY A 53 22.16 14.60 -2.29
N ILE A 54 23.24 13.84 -2.29
CA ILE A 54 23.36 12.61 -3.10
C ILE A 54 22.32 11.58 -2.65
N GLY A 55 22.14 11.38 -1.35
CA GLY A 55 21.12 10.49 -0.81
C GLY A 55 19.71 10.86 -1.26
N ASN A 56 19.38 12.14 -1.37
CA ASN A 56 18.08 12.58 -1.86
C ASN A 56 17.86 12.22 -3.34
N ILE A 57 18.89 12.32 -4.17
CA ILE A 57 18.82 11.92 -5.59
C ILE A 57 18.54 10.40 -5.67
N PHE A 58 19.26 9.58 -4.91
CA PHE A 58 19.01 8.14 -4.88
C PHE A 58 17.62 7.78 -4.35
N VAL A 59 17.10 8.48 -3.35
CA VAL A 59 15.72 8.30 -2.88
C VAL A 59 14.71 8.61 -3.98
N ILE A 60 14.89 9.69 -4.72
CA ILE A 60 14.02 10.06 -5.85
C ILE A 60 14.07 8.99 -6.95
N LEU A 61 15.26 8.53 -7.32
CA LEU A 61 15.43 7.48 -8.33
C LEU A 61 14.80 6.16 -7.87
N THR A 62 15.00 5.76 -6.62
CA THR A 62 14.38 4.57 -6.03
C THR A 62 12.86 4.70 -5.99
N TYR A 63 12.33 5.85 -5.62
CA TYR A 63 10.88 6.12 -5.62
C TYR A 63 10.30 6.00 -7.04
N ILE A 64 10.93 6.63 -8.02
CA ILE A 64 10.48 6.54 -9.42
C ILE A 64 10.53 5.10 -9.90
N TRP A 65 11.64 4.39 -9.67
CA TRP A 65 11.84 3.03 -10.16
C TRP A 65 10.92 2.01 -9.47
N HIS A 66 10.89 1.99 -8.14
CA HIS A 66 10.21 0.93 -7.38
C HIS A 66 8.76 1.24 -7.00
N GLU A 67 8.36 2.52 -6.95
CA GLU A 67 6.99 2.91 -6.64
C GLU A 67 6.19 3.41 -7.84
N MET A 68 6.77 4.26 -8.70
CA MET A 68 6.02 4.85 -9.81
C MET A 68 5.94 3.95 -11.04
N MET A 69 7.07 3.41 -11.50
CA MET A 69 7.11 2.61 -12.74
C MET A 69 6.18 1.38 -12.73
N PRO A 70 6.08 0.58 -11.66
CA PRO A 70 5.15 -0.55 -11.65
C PRO A 70 3.67 -0.14 -11.59
N LYS A 71 3.36 1.10 -11.21
CA LYS A 71 1.99 1.63 -11.10
C LYS A 71 1.48 2.28 -12.40
N LEU A 72 2.37 2.69 -13.28
CA LEU A 72 2.00 3.29 -14.57
C LEU A 72 1.85 2.22 -15.66
N LYS A 73 0.73 2.24 -16.38
CA LYS A 73 0.43 1.25 -17.42
C LYS A 73 1.52 1.18 -18.50
N ALA A 74 2.09 2.32 -18.90
CA ALA A 74 3.10 2.42 -19.93
C ALA A 74 4.45 1.79 -19.53
N THR A 75 4.89 1.98 -18.28
CA THR A 75 6.20 1.54 -17.80
C THR A 75 6.17 0.21 -17.06
N ARG A 76 4.99 -0.27 -16.67
CA ARG A 76 4.80 -1.51 -15.93
C ARG A 76 5.47 -2.71 -16.59
N LYS A 77 5.27 -2.91 -17.90
CA LYS A 77 5.87 -4.04 -18.65
C LYS A 77 7.38 -4.00 -18.62
N ILE A 78 7.98 -2.82 -18.83
CA ILE A 78 9.43 -2.62 -18.80
C ILE A 78 9.98 -2.91 -17.40
N TYR A 79 9.32 -2.38 -16.37
CA TYR A 79 9.71 -2.62 -14.97
C TYR A 79 9.74 -4.11 -14.64
N TYR A 80 8.65 -4.84 -14.94
CA TYR A 80 8.58 -6.28 -14.64
C TYR A 80 9.55 -7.10 -15.46
N PHE A 81 9.83 -6.70 -16.69
CA PHE A 81 10.83 -7.36 -17.53
C PHE A 81 12.25 -7.21 -16.96
N LEU A 82 12.62 -6.02 -16.48
CA LEU A 82 13.96 -5.73 -15.97
C LEU A 82 14.16 -6.19 -14.52
N SER A 83 13.16 -6.04 -13.64
CA SER A 83 13.27 -6.34 -12.21
C SER A 83 12.75 -7.72 -11.82
N GLY A 84 12.08 -8.43 -12.74
CA GLY A 84 11.33 -9.65 -12.42
C GLY A 84 10.20 -9.41 -11.39
N GLY A 85 9.84 -8.15 -11.13
CA GLY A 85 8.83 -7.76 -10.13
C GLY A 85 9.27 -7.92 -8.68
N ARG A 86 10.55 -8.24 -8.44
CA ARG A 86 11.14 -8.39 -7.10
C ARG A 86 11.61 -7.06 -6.54
N HIS A 87 11.83 -7.00 -5.22
CA HIS A 87 12.34 -5.83 -4.51
C HIS A 87 11.44 -4.58 -4.68
N ARG A 88 10.13 -4.77 -4.76
CA ARG A 88 9.19 -3.66 -4.80
C ARG A 88 9.20 -2.94 -3.46
N THR A 89 9.12 -1.62 -3.54
CA THR A 89 8.98 -0.77 -2.37
C THR A 89 7.50 -0.50 -2.12
N TYR A 90 7.04 -0.80 -0.91
CA TYR A 90 5.65 -0.62 -0.50
C TYR A 90 5.56 0.35 0.68
N SER A 91 4.55 1.22 0.69
CA SER A 91 4.21 1.95 1.91
C SER A 91 3.55 1.03 2.94
N ARG A 92 3.60 1.39 4.23
CA ARG A 92 2.85 0.70 5.30
C ARG A 92 1.39 0.50 4.89
N THR A 93 0.73 1.57 4.44
CA THR A 93 -0.65 1.53 3.94
C THR A 93 -0.86 0.50 2.84
N GLU A 94 0.05 0.43 1.88
CA GLU A 94 -0.07 -0.49 0.75
C GLU A 94 0.08 -1.95 1.19
N ILE A 95 1.00 -2.25 2.11
CA ILE A 95 1.17 -3.60 2.67
C ILE A 95 -0.10 -4.03 3.40
N LEU A 96 -0.55 -3.23 4.37
CA LEU A 96 -1.74 -3.52 5.15
C LEU A 96 -2.99 -3.63 4.28
N GLY A 97 -3.12 -2.74 3.29
CA GLY A 97 -4.24 -2.73 2.37
C GLY A 97 -4.29 -3.94 1.44
N ARG A 98 -3.13 -4.47 1.00
CA ARG A 98 -3.06 -5.70 0.21
C ARG A 98 -3.46 -6.93 1.03
N ILE A 99 -3.00 -7.00 2.28
CA ILE A 99 -3.38 -8.06 3.24
C ILE A 99 -4.89 -8.00 3.49
N SER A 100 -5.45 -6.82 3.77
CA SER A 100 -6.89 -6.65 4.02
C SER A 100 -7.73 -6.97 2.79
N ARG A 101 -7.29 -6.56 1.58
CA ARG A 101 -7.96 -6.91 0.32
C ARG A 101 -7.99 -8.42 0.10
N ALA A 102 -6.93 -9.11 0.47
CA ALA A 102 -6.85 -10.57 0.39
C ALA A 102 -7.71 -11.30 1.45
N GLY A 103 -8.62 -10.60 2.15
CA GLY A 103 -9.57 -11.18 3.09
C GLY A 103 -9.07 -11.38 4.50
N PHE A 104 -7.89 -10.83 4.84
CA PHE A 104 -7.33 -10.92 6.19
C PHE A 104 -7.65 -9.66 7.02
N LYS A 105 -8.07 -9.86 8.27
CA LYS A 105 -8.17 -8.78 9.26
C LYS A 105 -6.82 -8.63 9.97
N ILE A 106 -6.29 -7.41 10.03
CA ILE A 106 -5.07 -7.09 10.75
C ILE A 106 -5.38 -7.12 12.24
N GLU A 107 -4.68 -7.97 12.98
CA GLU A 107 -4.78 -8.10 14.44
C GLU A 107 -3.72 -7.25 15.14
N LYS A 108 -2.50 -7.31 14.62
CA LYS A 108 -1.35 -6.60 15.19
C LYS A 108 -0.37 -6.21 14.11
N GLU A 109 0.21 -5.04 14.25
CA GLU A 109 1.39 -4.64 13.50
C GLU A 109 2.44 -4.05 14.45
N GLU A 110 3.69 -4.34 14.17
CA GLU A 110 4.84 -3.81 14.90
C GLU A 110 5.90 -3.37 13.89
N ASP A 111 6.44 -2.18 14.08
CA ASP A 111 7.60 -1.69 13.33
C ASP A 111 8.84 -1.84 14.22
N ASP A 112 9.66 -2.83 13.92
CA ASP A 112 10.91 -3.10 14.61
C ASP A 112 12.07 -2.70 13.69
N ASP A 113 12.71 -1.58 14.00
CA ASP A 113 13.81 -0.97 13.24
C ASP A 113 13.56 -0.93 11.71
N GLY A 114 12.30 -0.62 11.36
CA GLY A 114 11.84 -0.44 9.98
C GLY A 114 11.49 -1.72 9.24
N VAL A 115 11.41 -2.80 9.95
CA VAL A 115 10.81 -4.04 9.51
C VAL A 115 9.40 -4.11 10.06
N LEU A 116 8.42 -4.01 9.18
CA LEU A 116 7.02 -4.11 9.55
C LEU A 116 6.63 -5.59 9.69
N HIS A 117 6.35 -6.00 10.92
CA HIS A 117 5.78 -7.29 11.27
C HIS A 117 4.26 -7.16 11.30
N VAL A 118 3.54 -8.00 10.58
CA VAL A 118 2.08 -8.00 10.52
C VAL A 118 1.54 -9.37 10.88
N ILE A 119 0.64 -9.38 11.84
CA ILE A 119 -0.15 -10.53 12.23
C ILE A 119 -1.59 -10.28 11.78
N ALA A 120 -2.12 -11.15 10.93
CA ALA A 120 -3.45 -11.03 10.39
C ALA A 120 -4.20 -12.37 10.45
N LYS A 121 -5.53 -12.32 10.55
CA LYS A 121 -6.40 -13.52 10.54
C LYS A 121 -7.30 -13.55 9.32
N LYS A 122 -7.47 -14.71 8.72
CA LYS A 122 -8.47 -14.89 7.67
C LYS A 122 -9.87 -14.61 8.21
N ARG A 123 -10.57 -13.67 7.56
CA ARG A 123 -11.94 -13.26 7.89
C ARG A 123 -12.94 -13.59 6.78
N SER A 124 -12.51 -13.46 5.53
CA SER A 124 -13.35 -13.62 4.35
C SER A 124 -12.53 -14.08 3.15
N GLU A 125 -13.21 -14.38 2.06
CA GLU A 125 -12.56 -14.55 0.77
C GLU A 125 -11.96 -13.21 0.28
N PRO A 126 -10.95 -13.27 -0.63
CA PRO A 126 -10.34 -12.08 -1.20
C PRO A 126 -11.36 -11.19 -1.92
N LEU A 127 -11.25 -9.88 -1.76
CA LEU A 127 -12.06 -8.92 -2.48
C LEU A 127 -11.56 -8.77 -3.92
N GLU A 128 -12.48 -8.44 -4.84
CA GLU A 128 -12.14 -8.18 -6.24
C GLU A 128 -11.06 -7.11 -6.38
N ARG A 129 -10.17 -7.33 -7.34
CA ARG A 129 -9.11 -6.37 -7.67
C ARG A 129 -9.70 -5.23 -8.47
N ASN A 130 -9.56 -4.04 -7.95
CA ASN A 130 -9.87 -2.85 -8.71
C ASN A 130 -8.58 -2.36 -9.40
N ASP A 131 -8.54 -2.37 -10.73
CA ASP A 131 -7.39 -1.92 -11.54
C ASP A 131 -6.95 -0.49 -11.24
N THR A 132 -7.82 0.32 -10.63
CA THR A 132 -7.49 1.68 -10.24
C THR A 132 -6.72 1.78 -8.92
N CYS A 133 -6.55 0.67 -8.18
CA CYS A 133 -5.86 0.68 -6.87
C CYS A 133 -4.43 1.18 -6.95
N ASP A 134 -3.74 0.95 -8.05
CA ASP A 134 -2.34 1.35 -8.26
C ASP A 134 -2.19 2.66 -9.04
N SER A 135 -3.24 3.17 -9.68
CA SER A 135 -3.16 4.37 -10.52
C SER A 135 -2.94 5.65 -9.69
N PRO A 136 -2.03 6.55 -10.09
CA PRO A 136 -1.87 7.86 -9.47
C PRO A 136 -3.04 8.80 -9.74
N ILE A 137 -3.85 8.51 -10.76
CA ILE A 137 -5.05 9.26 -11.12
C ILE A 137 -6.27 8.38 -10.90
N LEU A 138 -7.22 8.89 -10.14
CA LEU A 138 -8.53 8.28 -9.94
C LEU A 138 -9.51 8.83 -10.96
N LYS A 139 -10.20 7.93 -11.64
CA LYS A 139 -11.34 8.24 -12.51
C LYS A 139 -12.63 7.88 -11.78
N MET A 140 -13.50 8.83 -11.58
CA MET A 140 -14.73 8.67 -10.83
C MET A 140 -15.91 9.15 -11.66
N LYS A 141 -17.02 8.39 -11.66
CA LYS A 141 -18.29 8.86 -12.20
C LYS A 141 -19.00 9.69 -11.14
N ARG A 142 -19.47 10.87 -11.51
CA ARG A 142 -20.25 11.79 -10.66
C ARG A 142 -21.48 12.26 -11.40
N THR A 143 -22.53 12.53 -10.65
CA THR A 143 -23.72 13.16 -11.21
C THR A 143 -23.41 14.64 -11.44
N GLY A 144 -23.48 15.06 -12.70
CA GLY A 144 -23.33 16.43 -13.13
C GLY A 144 -24.68 17.14 -13.25
N LYS A 145 -24.68 18.28 -13.96
CA LYS A 145 -25.91 19.06 -14.23
C LYS A 145 -26.95 18.20 -14.95
N ASP A 146 -28.20 18.36 -14.58
CA ASP A 146 -29.36 17.66 -15.14
C ASP A 146 -29.32 16.13 -15.01
N GLY A 147 -28.63 15.61 -13.94
CA GLY A 147 -28.55 14.18 -13.68
C GLY A 147 -27.60 13.40 -14.61
N LYS A 148 -26.89 14.06 -15.54
CA LYS A 148 -25.97 13.41 -16.46
C LYS A 148 -24.71 12.94 -15.73
N LEU A 149 -24.29 11.69 -15.99
CA LEU A 149 -23.03 11.18 -15.44
C LEU A 149 -21.85 11.82 -16.17
N ILE A 150 -20.98 12.45 -15.40
CA ILE A 150 -19.70 12.99 -15.86
C ILE A 150 -18.52 12.20 -15.28
N GLU A 151 -17.41 12.18 -16.00
CA GLU A 151 -16.17 11.61 -15.52
C GLU A 151 -15.28 12.69 -14.90
N VAL A 152 -14.93 12.49 -13.63
CA VAL A 152 -14.03 13.40 -12.90
C VAL A 152 -12.71 12.71 -12.67
N TYR A 153 -11.63 13.36 -13.04
CA TYR A 153 -10.27 12.91 -12.79
C TYR A 153 -9.71 13.62 -11.55
N LYS A 154 -9.12 12.84 -10.66
CA LYS A 154 -8.59 13.35 -9.39
C LYS A 154 -7.22 12.73 -9.11
N PHE A 155 -6.27 13.53 -8.64
CA PHE A 155 -5.01 13.01 -8.14
C PHE A 155 -5.23 12.18 -6.88
N ARG A 156 -4.53 11.04 -6.81
CA ARG A 156 -4.54 10.19 -5.62
C ARG A 156 -3.71 10.84 -4.52
N THR A 157 -4.35 11.30 -3.48
CA THR A 157 -3.71 11.89 -2.28
C THR A 157 -3.47 10.86 -1.17
N MET A 158 -3.94 9.64 -1.34
CA MET A 158 -3.70 8.51 -0.43
C MET A 158 -2.84 7.46 -1.11
N HIS A 159 -2.12 6.67 -0.33
CA HIS A 159 -1.40 5.50 -0.81
C HIS A 159 -2.34 4.50 -1.48
N SER A 160 -1.79 3.66 -2.36
CA SER A 160 -2.52 2.56 -2.99
C SER A 160 -3.11 1.62 -1.93
N TYR A 161 -4.25 1.00 -2.21
CA TYR A 161 -4.97 0.08 -1.32
C TYR A 161 -5.50 0.69 -0.01
N SER A 162 -5.42 2.00 0.18
CA SER A 162 -5.89 2.70 1.39
C SER A 162 -7.37 2.48 1.71
N GLN A 163 -8.20 2.19 0.71
CA GLN A 163 -9.63 1.93 0.86
C GLN A 163 -9.93 0.63 1.63
N TYR A 164 -9.04 -0.35 1.61
CA TYR A 164 -9.26 -1.66 2.25
C TYR A 164 -8.90 -1.68 3.74
N ILE A 165 -8.24 -0.63 4.26
CA ILE A 165 -7.88 -0.50 5.67
C ILE A 165 -8.61 0.63 6.38
N GLN A 166 -9.75 1.07 5.85
CA GLN A 166 -10.47 2.20 6.46
C GLN A 166 -10.91 1.89 7.88
N ASP A 167 -11.54 0.73 8.09
CA ASP A 167 -12.02 0.29 9.41
C ASP A 167 -10.87 0.15 10.40
N TYR A 168 -9.76 -0.45 9.96
CA TYR A 168 -8.55 -0.58 10.77
C TYR A 168 -7.99 0.78 11.22
N VAL A 169 -7.97 1.77 10.32
CA VAL A 169 -7.51 3.11 10.66
C VAL A 169 -8.47 3.82 11.61
N TYR A 170 -9.78 3.57 11.51
CA TYR A 170 -10.76 4.08 12.49
C TYR A 170 -10.60 3.44 13.88
N GLU A 171 -10.27 2.14 13.93
CA GLU A 171 -9.97 1.45 15.20
C GLU A 171 -8.72 2.04 15.89
N LEU A 172 -7.70 2.43 15.10
CA LEU A 172 -6.44 2.98 15.62
C LEU A 172 -6.50 4.46 16.01
N ASN A 173 -7.28 5.26 15.29
CA ASN A 173 -7.25 6.71 15.41
C ASN A 173 -8.60 7.25 15.88
N LYS A 174 -8.55 8.24 16.78
CA LYS A 174 -9.72 9.02 17.15
C LYS A 174 -10.02 10.07 16.06
N LEU A 175 -11.30 10.35 15.86
CA LEU A 175 -11.72 11.47 15.03
C LEU A 175 -11.46 12.79 15.77
N ASP A 176 -11.02 13.81 15.06
CA ASP A 176 -10.95 15.17 15.56
C ASP A 176 -12.36 15.80 15.63
N HIS A 177 -12.46 17.02 16.15
CA HIS A 177 -13.73 17.77 16.27
C HIS A 177 -14.41 18.04 14.91
N SER A 178 -13.68 17.94 13.79
CA SER A 178 -14.20 18.10 12.42
C SER A 178 -14.61 16.77 11.78
N GLY A 179 -14.53 15.65 12.50
CA GLY A 179 -14.81 14.31 11.99
C GLY A 179 -13.72 13.77 11.06
N LYS A 180 -12.54 14.38 11.03
CA LYS A 180 -11.39 13.89 10.30
C LYS A 180 -10.49 13.06 11.20
N LEU A 181 -9.82 12.07 10.60
CA LEU A 181 -8.83 11.27 11.31
C LEU A 181 -7.60 12.12 11.61
N THR A 182 -7.26 12.23 12.90
CA THR A 182 -5.98 12.78 13.32
C THR A 182 -4.87 11.82 12.88
N ASN A 183 -3.87 12.34 12.16
CA ASN A 183 -2.69 11.55 11.78
C ASN A 183 -2.97 10.36 10.83
N ASP A 184 -3.78 10.58 9.81
CA ASP A 184 -4.10 9.55 8.81
C ASP A 184 -2.85 9.16 7.99
N PHE A 185 -2.21 8.05 8.36
CA PHE A 185 -1.01 7.54 7.70
C PHE A 185 -1.26 7.04 6.26
N ARG A 186 -2.52 6.95 5.83
CA ARG A 186 -2.88 6.62 4.45
C ARG A 186 -2.60 7.76 3.48
N VAL A 187 -2.47 8.99 3.99
CA VAL A 187 -2.20 10.18 3.18
C VAL A 187 -0.73 10.19 2.77
N ASN A 188 -0.47 10.21 1.45
CA ASN A 188 0.89 10.29 0.94
C ASN A 188 1.48 11.71 1.08
N CYS A 189 2.80 11.87 0.83
CA CYS A 189 3.49 13.15 0.98
C CYS A 189 2.88 14.26 0.12
N TRP A 190 2.52 13.97 -1.12
CA TRP A 190 1.86 14.92 -2.02
C TRP A 190 0.44 15.26 -1.55
N GLY A 191 -0.27 14.27 -1.01
CA GLY A 191 -1.60 14.46 -0.44
C GLY A 191 -1.58 15.41 0.75
N ARG A 192 -0.55 15.38 1.59
CA ARG A 192 -0.39 16.35 2.68
C ARG A 192 -0.21 17.75 2.15
N LEU A 193 0.65 17.92 1.14
CA LEU A 193 0.89 19.22 0.52
C LEU A 193 -0.40 19.80 -0.09
N PHE A 194 -1.18 19.00 -0.84
CA PHE A 194 -2.43 19.47 -1.46
C PHE A 194 -3.59 19.68 -0.48
N ARG A 195 -3.52 19.11 0.73
CA ARG A 195 -4.55 19.29 1.76
C ARG A 195 -4.27 20.45 2.71
N SER A 196 -3.02 20.95 2.73
CA SER A 196 -2.60 22.11 3.51
C SER A 196 -2.68 23.43 2.74
N ALA A 197 -2.87 23.38 1.42
CA ALA A 197 -3.12 24.52 0.55
C ALA A 197 -4.61 24.80 0.42
#